data_293236c5eb18b2f8af7d072ff58b2ec6
#
_entry.id   293236c5eb18b2f8af7d072ff58b2ec6
#
_cell.length_a   1.000
_cell.length_b   1.000
_cell.length_c   1.000
_cell.angle_alpha   90.00
_cell.angle_beta   90.00
_cell.angle_gamma   90.00
#
_symmetry.space_group_name_H-M   'P 1'
#
loop_
_entity.id
_entity.type
_entity.pdbx_description
1 polymer ?
#
loop_
_entity_poly.entity_id
_entity_poly.type
_entity_poly.pdbx_seq_one_letter_code
_entity_poly.pdbx_strand_id
1 'polypeptide(L)'
;MTPDQYLAHLQAVYVAFQLRFHPLPPASEQELAALAAALGPLDTDLAAFWRLTAGSSTDSTQPLFQRPGFVDALDLLTPPQAMAQALRMEKRAQRMWDLAGPASQDPRLSGRWWHAGWQPFASFYGDIVLMADHHPGPEGQRGQIIAYVHDPDQVCWIAPGFSAYLQASADSIDDDREEFLNGPLDEQESVEL
;
A
#
# COMPACT_ATOMS: atom_id res chain seq x y z
N MET A 1 7.55 8.23 11.50
CA MET A 1 6.26 8.17 12.24
C MET A 1 5.97 6.74 12.64
N THR A 2 5.48 6.48 13.87
CA THR A 2 5.06 5.12 14.28
C THR A 2 3.66 4.78 13.77
N PRO A 3 3.27 3.47 13.70
CA PRO A 3 1.90 3.05 13.35
C PRO A 3 0.80 3.72 14.18
N ASP A 4 0.96 3.79 15.51
CA ASP A 4 -0.03 4.44 16.41
C ASP A 4 -0.17 5.94 16.13
N GLN A 5 0.97 6.64 15.92
CA GLN A 5 0.96 8.06 15.58
C GLN A 5 0.26 8.32 14.25
N TYR A 6 0.48 7.44 13.26
CA TYR A 6 -0.16 7.55 11.96
C TYR A 6 -1.68 7.36 12.03
N LEU A 7 -2.16 6.33 12.75
CA LEU A 7 -3.61 6.13 12.93
C LEU A 7 -4.25 7.26 13.72
N ALA A 8 -3.57 7.81 14.73
CA ALA A 8 -4.06 8.98 15.45
C ALA A 8 -4.14 10.23 14.56
N HIS A 9 -3.17 10.40 13.65
CA HIS A 9 -3.19 11.46 12.64
C HIS A 9 -4.38 11.30 11.68
N LEU A 10 -4.61 10.12 11.11
CA LEU A 10 -5.76 9.84 10.26
C LEU A 10 -7.08 10.11 11.00
N GLN A 11 -7.22 9.64 12.23
CA GLN A 11 -8.39 9.94 13.06
C GLN A 11 -8.65 11.45 13.14
N ALA A 12 -7.60 12.25 13.35
CA ALA A 12 -7.74 13.71 13.41
C ALA A 12 -8.14 14.32 12.06
N VAL A 13 -7.59 13.81 10.94
CA VAL A 13 -7.98 14.24 9.59
C VAL A 13 -9.47 13.98 9.34
N TYR A 14 -9.95 12.74 9.56
CA TYR A 14 -11.36 12.40 9.37
C TYR A 14 -12.30 13.25 10.26
N VAL A 15 -11.94 13.41 11.52
CA VAL A 15 -12.74 14.21 12.48
C VAL A 15 -12.82 15.69 12.08
N ALA A 16 -11.73 16.26 11.55
CA ALA A 16 -11.71 17.66 11.07
C ALA A 16 -12.74 17.91 9.94
N PHE A 17 -13.05 16.89 9.16
CA PHE A 17 -14.07 16.92 8.10
C PHE A 17 -15.44 16.37 8.55
N GLN A 18 -15.66 16.20 9.85
CA GLN A 18 -16.90 15.66 10.44
C GLN A 18 -17.23 14.24 9.96
N LEU A 19 -16.23 13.50 9.50
CA LEU A 19 -16.33 12.11 9.08
C LEU A 19 -15.99 11.19 10.25
N ARG A 20 -16.61 10.00 10.26
CA ARG A 20 -16.26 8.95 11.22
C ARG A 20 -15.12 8.11 10.64
N PHE A 21 -14.10 7.86 11.45
CA PHE A 21 -13.02 6.96 11.10
C PHE A 21 -13.29 5.57 11.69
N HIS A 22 -13.47 4.57 10.83
CA HIS A 22 -13.86 3.21 11.20
C HIS A 22 -12.98 2.17 10.52
N PRO A 23 -11.67 2.11 10.84
CA PRO A 23 -10.82 1.03 10.35
C PRO A 23 -11.31 -0.32 10.91
N LEU A 24 -10.98 -1.40 10.25
CA LEU A 24 -11.29 -2.74 10.74
C LEU A 24 -10.61 -3.03 12.09
N PRO A 25 -11.17 -3.94 12.91
CA PRO A 25 -10.50 -4.41 14.12
C PRO A 25 -9.09 -4.94 13.82
N PRO A 26 -8.21 -5.06 14.84
CA PRO A 26 -6.89 -5.65 14.69
C PRO A 26 -6.90 -7.03 14.02
N ALA A 27 -5.90 -7.30 13.19
CA ALA A 27 -5.67 -8.64 12.69
C ALA A 27 -5.30 -9.60 13.84
N SER A 28 -5.81 -10.81 13.79
CA SER A 28 -5.46 -11.85 14.75
C SER A 28 -4.03 -12.36 14.53
N GLU A 29 -3.38 -12.86 15.58
CA GLU A 29 -2.06 -13.49 15.45
C GLU A 29 -2.11 -14.72 14.52
N GLN A 30 -3.26 -15.39 14.42
CA GLN A 30 -3.45 -16.49 13.47
C GLN A 30 -3.39 -16.02 12.01
N GLU A 31 -4.03 -14.89 11.69
CA GLU A 31 -3.96 -14.29 10.34
C GLU A 31 -2.55 -13.82 10.00
N LEU A 32 -1.87 -13.17 10.96
CA LEU A 32 -0.47 -12.74 10.77
C LEU A 32 0.47 -13.94 10.60
N ALA A 33 0.27 -15.01 11.36
CA ALA A 33 1.04 -16.24 11.21
C ALA A 33 0.80 -16.91 9.85
N ALA A 34 -0.44 -16.93 9.36
CA ALA A 34 -0.78 -17.44 8.03
C ALA A 34 -0.14 -16.60 6.93
N LEU A 35 -0.16 -15.27 7.06
CA LEU A 35 0.51 -14.35 6.13
C LEU A 35 2.03 -14.59 6.12
N ALA A 36 2.65 -14.72 7.30
CA ALA A 36 4.08 -14.99 7.43
C ALA A 36 4.47 -16.37 6.84
N ALA A 37 3.61 -17.37 6.97
CA ALA A 37 3.81 -18.68 6.35
C ALA A 37 3.76 -18.62 4.82
N ALA A 38 2.93 -17.73 4.26
CA ALA A 38 2.77 -17.57 2.82
C ALA A 38 3.84 -16.67 2.18
N LEU A 39 4.24 -15.56 2.84
CA LEU A 39 5.08 -14.51 2.26
C LEU A 39 6.48 -14.39 2.93
N GLY A 40 6.76 -15.25 3.90
CA GLY A 40 7.98 -15.16 4.70
C GLY A 40 7.84 -14.24 5.91
N PRO A 41 8.94 -14.03 6.69
CA PRO A 41 8.93 -13.19 7.86
C PRO A 41 8.41 -11.78 7.55
N LEU A 42 7.38 -11.34 8.28
CA LEU A 42 6.77 -10.04 8.06
C LEU A 42 7.72 -8.90 8.46
N ASP A 43 7.59 -7.77 7.75
CA ASP A 43 8.16 -6.52 8.20
C ASP A 43 7.62 -6.16 9.59
N THR A 44 8.49 -5.75 10.50
CA THR A 44 8.14 -5.56 11.92
C THR A 44 7.14 -4.43 12.12
N ASP A 45 7.36 -3.29 11.45
CA ASP A 45 6.51 -2.11 11.60
C ASP A 45 5.17 -2.30 10.89
N LEU A 46 5.17 -2.97 9.73
CA LEU A 46 3.97 -3.35 9.02
C LEU A 46 3.13 -4.37 9.81
N ALA A 47 3.76 -5.36 10.43
CA ALA A 47 3.06 -6.30 11.32
C ALA A 47 2.48 -5.59 12.55
N ALA A 48 3.19 -4.59 13.10
CA ALA A 48 2.67 -3.75 14.18
C ALA A 48 1.45 -2.95 13.72
N PHE A 49 1.44 -2.44 12.49
CA PHE A 49 0.29 -1.75 11.92
C PHE A 49 -0.95 -2.66 11.82
N TRP A 50 -0.80 -3.89 11.30
CA TRP A 50 -1.90 -4.87 11.24
C TRP A 50 -2.42 -5.28 12.64
N ARG A 51 -1.61 -5.20 13.68
CA ARG A 51 -2.05 -5.40 15.07
C ARG A 51 -2.90 -4.24 15.61
N LEU A 52 -2.90 -3.09 14.96
CA LEU A 52 -3.77 -1.95 15.30
C LEU A 52 -5.07 -1.99 14.48
N THR A 53 -4.98 -2.36 13.21
CA THR A 53 -6.13 -2.53 12.32
C THR A 53 -5.81 -3.56 11.23
N ALA A 54 -6.78 -4.46 10.96
CA ALA A 54 -6.61 -5.47 9.92
C ALA A 54 -6.71 -4.90 8.50
N GLY A 55 -7.29 -3.72 8.31
CA GLY A 55 -7.53 -3.18 6.98
C GLY A 55 -8.44 -1.96 6.97
N SER A 56 -8.67 -1.42 5.78
CA SER A 56 -9.70 -0.41 5.54
C SER A 56 -11.09 -1.04 5.67
N SER A 57 -12.10 -0.20 5.96
CA SER A 57 -13.49 -0.65 6.02
C SER A 57 -13.96 -1.15 4.66
N THR A 58 -14.80 -2.21 4.66
CA THR A 58 -15.42 -2.74 3.45
C THR A 58 -16.67 -1.98 3.02
N ASP A 59 -17.27 -1.23 3.93
CA ASP A 59 -18.60 -0.60 3.75
C ASP A 59 -18.52 0.88 3.38
N SER A 60 -17.33 1.45 3.37
CA SER A 60 -17.10 2.86 3.01
C SER A 60 -15.71 3.01 2.41
N THR A 61 -15.59 3.92 1.48
CA THR A 61 -14.31 4.39 0.96
C THR A 61 -13.56 5.15 2.08
N GLN A 62 -12.87 4.43 2.94
CA GLN A 62 -12.02 5.01 3.99
C GLN A 62 -10.58 4.56 3.76
N PRO A 63 -9.87 5.22 2.84
CA PRO A 63 -8.48 4.90 2.59
C PRO A 63 -7.64 5.15 3.84
N LEU A 64 -6.60 4.34 4.00
CA LEU A 64 -5.67 4.49 5.10
C LEU A 64 -4.33 5.07 4.66
N PHE A 65 -4.04 5.10 3.36
CA PHE A 65 -2.75 5.56 2.86
C PHE A 65 -2.90 6.44 1.63
N GLN A 66 -1.88 7.27 1.41
CA GLN A 66 -1.66 7.99 0.17
C GLN A 66 -0.26 7.69 -0.36
N ARG A 67 -0.12 7.58 -1.68
CA ARG A 67 1.20 7.48 -2.29
C ARG A 67 1.83 8.87 -2.34
N PRO A 68 3.01 9.08 -1.72
CA PRO A 68 3.64 10.40 -1.68
C PRO A 68 3.83 11.01 -3.08
N GLY A 69 3.39 12.26 -3.23
CA GLY A 69 3.44 13.00 -4.50
C GLY A 69 2.35 12.65 -5.51
N PHE A 70 1.35 11.88 -5.11
CA PHE A 70 0.19 11.50 -5.92
C PHE A 70 -1.08 11.61 -5.09
N VAL A 71 -2.21 11.66 -5.78
CA VAL A 71 -3.55 11.75 -5.15
C VAL A 71 -4.20 10.38 -4.91
N ASP A 72 -3.45 9.30 -5.08
CA ASP A 72 -3.98 7.94 -4.94
C ASP A 72 -4.28 7.63 -3.47
N ALA A 73 -5.54 7.52 -3.14
CA ALA A 73 -6.02 7.06 -1.85
C ALA A 73 -6.08 5.53 -1.81
N LEU A 74 -5.25 4.89 -0.98
CA LEU A 74 -5.08 3.44 -0.98
C LEU A 74 -5.68 2.78 0.26
N ASP A 75 -6.31 1.63 0.03
CA ASP A 75 -6.80 0.78 1.09
C ASP A 75 -5.69 -0.08 1.69
N LEU A 76 -5.68 -0.21 3.01
CA LEU A 76 -4.90 -1.26 3.67
C LEU A 76 -5.53 -2.62 3.37
N LEU A 77 -4.74 -3.52 2.81
CA LEU A 77 -5.15 -4.90 2.58
C LEU A 77 -5.19 -5.67 3.91
N THR A 78 -6.27 -6.41 4.14
CA THR A 78 -6.27 -7.42 5.22
C THR A 78 -5.24 -8.52 4.94
N PRO A 79 -4.73 -9.25 5.95
CA PRO A 79 -3.79 -10.34 5.71
C PRO A 79 -4.23 -11.34 4.63
N PRO A 80 -5.50 -11.80 4.56
CA PRO A 80 -5.98 -12.63 3.45
C PRO A 80 -5.96 -11.93 2.08
N GLN A 81 -6.30 -10.62 2.03
CA GLN A 81 -6.23 -9.84 0.79
C GLN A 81 -4.79 -9.65 0.32
N ALA A 82 -3.84 -9.42 1.24
CA ALA A 82 -2.42 -9.33 0.94
C ALA A 82 -1.87 -10.62 0.30
N MET A 83 -2.24 -11.79 0.84
CA MET A 83 -1.90 -13.09 0.23
C MET A 83 -2.51 -13.24 -1.18
N ALA A 84 -3.78 -12.89 -1.34
CA ALA A 84 -4.46 -12.94 -2.64
C ALA A 84 -3.81 -11.97 -3.65
N GLN A 85 -3.39 -10.79 -3.19
CA GLN A 85 -2.72 -9.80 -4.02
C GLN A 85 -1.33 -10.29 -4.46
N ALA A 86 -0.57 -10.94 -3.57
CA ALA A 86 0.71 -11.56 -3.91
C ALA A 86 0.57 -12.57 -5.06
N LEU A 87 -0.44 -13.45 -4.98
CA LEU A 87 -0.74 -14.42 -6.05
C LEU A 87 -1.13 -13.74 -7.37
N ARG A 88 -1.85 -12.62 -7.33
CA ARG A 88 -2.18 -11.83 -8.55
C ARG A 88 -0.93 -11.21 -9.16
N MET A 89 -0.05 -10.64 -8.34
CA MET A 89 1.22 -10.05 -8.78
C MET A 89 2.14 -11.11 -9.40
N GLU A 90 2.24 -12.28 -8.80
CA GLU A 90 3.01 -13.39 -9.36
C GLU A 90 2.51 -13.79 -10.76
N LYS A 91 1.19 -13.98 -10.91
CA LYS A 91 0.58 -14.30 -12.22
C LYS A 91 0.76 -13.18 -13.24
N ARG A 92 0.70 -11.91 -12.83
CA ARG A 92 0.94 -10.75 -13.69
C ARG A 92 2.40 -10.74 -14.15
N ALA A 93 3.34 -10.91 -13.25
CA ALA A 93 4.78 -10.92 -13.54
C ALA A 93 5.19 -12.00 -14.56
N GLN A 94 4.59 -13.18 -14.50
CA GLN A 94 4.83 -14.24 -15.48
C GLN A 94 4.50 -13.80 -16.92
N ARG A 95 3.47 -12.96 -17.10
CA ARG A 95 3.08 -12.41 -18.40
C ARG A 95 3.95 -11.23 -18.83
N MET A 96 4.37 -10.41 -17.86
CA MET A 96 5.16 -9.20 -18.14
C MET A 96 6.61 -9.49 -18.50
N TRP A 97 7.17 -10.59 -17.98
CA TRP A 97 8.57 -10.94 -18.20
C TRP A 97 8.95 -11.05 -19.67
N ASP A 98 8.08 -11.62 -20.48
CA ASP A 98 8.31 -11.84 -21.91
C ASP A 98 8.05 -10.59 -22.77
N LEU A 99 7.35 -9.58 -22.23
CA LEU A 99 6.84 -8.44 -23.00
C LEU A 99 7.59 -7.13 -22.77
N ALA A 100 8.06 -6.87 -21.55
CA ALA A 100 8.42 -5.51 -21.14
C ALA A 100 9.88 -5.35 -20.64
N GLY A 101 10.66 -6.42 -20.56
CA GLY A 101 12.02 -6.33 -19.99
C GLY A 101 12.00 -6.05 -18.46
N PRO A 102 13.03 -5.37 -17.92
CA PRO A 102 13.09 -5.09 -16.48
C PRO A 102 12.00 -4.09 -16.06
N ALA A 103 11.40 -4.35 -14.90
CA ALA A 103 10.32 -3.54 -14.32
C ALA A 103 10.76 -2.14 -13.87
N SER A 104 12.05 -1.93 -13.69
CA SER A 104 12.64 -0.66 -13.29
C SER A 104 14.13 -0.61 -13.64
N GLN A 105 14.65 0.60 -13.83
CA GLN A 105 16.08 0.90 -13.99
C GLN A 105 16.69 1.48 -12.69
N ASP A 106 15.91 1.67 -11.65
CA ASP A 106 16.38 2.17 -10.36
C ASP A 106 17.26 1.11 -9.68
N PRO A 107 18.54 1.41 -9.34
CA PRO A 107 19.45 0.43 -8.75
C PRO A 107 19.06 -0.01 -7.33
N ARG A 108 18.14 0.69 -6.68
CA ARG A 108 17.54 0.28 -5.41
C ARG A 108 16.56 -0.88 -5.58
N LEU A 109 16.08 -1.14 -6.79
CA LEU A 109 15.11 -2.17 -7.13
C LEU A 109 15.77 -3.35 -7.81
N SER A 110 15.24 -4.56 -7.61
CA SER A 110 15.77 -5.78 -8.22
C SER A 110 15.54 -5.89 -9.73
N GLY A 111 14.83 -4.93 -10.34
CA GLY A 111 14.44 -4.96 -11.77
C GLY A 111 13.39 -6.02 -12.12
N ARG A 112 12.84 -6.72 -11.14
CA ARG A 112 11.82 -7.76 -11.33
C ARG A 112 10.42 -7.19 -11.33
N TRP A 113 9.49 -7.89 -11.98
CA TRP A 113 8.05 -7.59 -11.92
C TRP A 113 7.39 -8.15 -10.67
N TRP A 114 7.98 -9.18 -10.06
CA TRP A 114 7.55 -9.79 -8.81
C TRP A 114 8.69 -10.56 -8.15
N HIS A 115 8.67 -10.58 -6.83
CA HIS A 115 9.52 -11.44 -6.01
C HIS A 115 8.74 -11.95 -4.79
N ALA A 116 8.94 -13.22 -4.42
CA ALA A 116 8.27 -13.84 -3.26
C ALA A 116 8.61 -13.17 -1.91
N GLY A 117 9.70 -12.40 -1.85
CA GLY A 117 10.05 -11.57 -0.68
C GLY A 117 9.39 -10.19 -0.67
N TRP A 118 8.46 -9.88 -1.56
CA TRP A 118 7.67 -8.66 -1.54
C TRP A 118 6.36 -8.91 -0.82
N GLN A 119 6.02 -8.04 0.14
CA GLN A 119 4.83 -8.16 0.98
C GLN A 119 3.84 -7.05 0.64
N PRO A 120 2.81 -7.31 -0.18
CA PRO A 120 1.74 -6.35 -0.46
C PRO A 120 1.02 -5.97 0.83
N PHE A 121 0.74 -4.67 1.01
CA PHE A 121 0.01 -4.20 2.17
C PHE A 121 -1.07 -3.17 1.85
N ALA A 122 -0.96 -2.43 0.75
CA ALA A 122 -1.98 -1.47 0.35
C ALA A 122 -2.22 -1.52 -1.15
N SER A 123 -3.43 -1.15 -1.57
CA SER A 123 -3.80 -1.17 -2.98
C SER A 123 -4.87 -0.14 -3.30
N PHE A 124 -4.79 0.40 -4.52
CA PHE A 124 -5.86 1.12 -5.18
C PHE A 124 -6.36 0.22 -6.33
N TYR A 125 -7.48 -0.47 -6.11
CA TYR A 125 -8.15 -1.40 -7.04
C TYR A 125 -7.24 -2.45 -7.73
N GLY A 126 -6.04 -2.65 -7.25
CA GLY A 126 -5.04 -3.56 -7.86
C GLY A 126 -4.20 -2.94 -8.98
N ASP A 127 -4.46 -1.69 -9.34
CA ASP A 127 -3.69 -0.93 -10.33
C ASP A 127 -2.47 -0.27 -9.70
N ILE A 128 -2.57 0.08 -8.42
CA ILE A 128 -1.43 0.47 -7.60
C ILE A 128 -1.36 -0.49 -6.42
N VAL A 129 -0.18 -1.06 -6.19
CA VAL A 129 0.06 -1.97 -5.07
C VAL A 129 1.34 -1.57 -4.36
N LEU A 130 1.21 -1.20 -3.09
CA LEU A 130 2.36 -0.94 -2.22
C LEU A 130 2.84 -2.22 -1.55
N MET A 131 4.15 -2.39 -1.49
CA MET A 131 4.78 -3.60 -0.97
C MET A 131 6.01 -3.25 -0.11
N ALA A 132 6.19 -3.97 0.99
CA ALA A 132 7.48 -4.00 1.68
C ALA A 132 8.42 -4.96 0.93
N ASP A 133 9.57 -4.46 0.49
CA ASP A 133 10.54 -5.18 -0.32
C ASP A 133 11.64 -5.79 0.55
N HIS A 134 11.62 -7.11 0.69
CA HIS A 134 12.66 -7.87 1.40
C HIS A 134 13.73 -8.44 0.46
N HIS A 135 13.67 -8.10 -0.84
CA HIS A 135 14.66 -8.50 -1.83
C HIS A 135 15.05 -7.32 -2.75
N PRO A 136 15.66 -6.28 -2.18
CA PRO A 136 15.99 -5.07 -2.91
C PRO A 136 17.10 -5.29 -3.94
N GLY A 137 17.30 -4.26 -4.77
CA GLY A 137 18.48 -4.15 -5.65
C GLY A 137 19.76 -3.81 -4.88
N PRO A 138 20.89 -3.70 -5.59
CA PRO A 138 22.20 -3.52 -4.97
C PRO A 138 22.38 -2.23 -4.16
N GLU A 139 21.63 -1.19 -4.47
CA GLU A 139 21.62 0.09 -3.74
C GLU A 139 20.38 0.28 -2.86
N GLY A 140 19.50 -0.73 -2.80
CA GLY A 140 18.31 -0.74 -1.96
C GLY A 140 18.57 -1.28 -0.57
N GLN A 141 17.56 -1.19 0.29
CA GLN A 141 17.61 -1.76 1.63
C GLN A 141 16.40 -2.66 1.90
N ARG A 142 16.63 -3.70 2.69
CA ARG A 142 15.58 -4.63 3.09
C ARG A 142 14.50 -3.88 3.89
N GLY A 143 13.22 -4.12 3.55
CA GLY A 143 12.07 -3.46 4.16
C GLY A 143 11.75 -2.09 3.56
N GLN A 144 12.45 -1.67 2.49
CA GLN A 144 12.05 -0.48 1.73
C GLN A 144 10.65 -0.65 1.17
N ILE A 145 9.96 0.46 0.94
CA ILE A 145 8.62 0.45 0.34
C ILE A 145 8.74 0.74 -1.15
N ILE A 146 8.07 -0.11 -1.93
CA ILE A 146 7.99 -0.03 -3.39
C ILE A 146 6.53 -0.03 -3.82
N ALA A 147 6.26 0.50 -5.00
CA ALA A 147 4.95 0.45 -5.64
C ALA A 147 5.04 -0.27 -6.98
N TYR A 148 4.11 -1.18 -7.25
CA TYR A 148 3.73 -1.50 -8.61
C TYR A 148 2.66 -0.50 -9.05
N VAL A 149 2.79 0.02 -10.26
CA VAL A 149 1.84 0.93 -10.91
C VAL A 149 1.48 0.34 -12.25
N HIS A 150 0.17 0.29 -12.55
CA HIS A 150 -0.35 -0.05 -13.87
C HIS A 150 -0.55 1.25 -14.66
N ASP A 151 -0.28 1.20 -15.96
CA ASP A 151 -0.45 2.30 -16.92
C ASP A 151 0.39 3.59 -16.61
N PRO A 152 1.66 3.60 -17.03
CA PRO A 152 2.40 2.47 -17.60
C PRO A 152 2.85 1.47 -16.53
N ASP A 153 2.88 0.19 -16.87
CA ASP A 153 3.38 -0.83 -15.96
C ASP A 153 4.83 -0.54 -15.55
N GLN A 154 5.07 -0.40 -14.25
CA GLN A 154 6.39 -0.16 -13.67
C GLN A 154 6.44 -0.54 -12.20
N VAL A 155 7.66 -0.71 -11.68
CA VAL A 155 7.92 -0.79 -10.24
C VAL A 155 8.75 0.43 -9.84
N CYS A 156 8.29 1.13 -8.80
CA CYS A 156 8.89 2.38 -8.31
C CYS A 156 9.34 2.24 -6.86
N TRP A 157 10.46 2.86 -6.52
CA TRP A 157 10.86 3.06 -5.13
C TRP A 157 10.03 4.18 -4.50
N ILE A 158 9.57 4.01 -3.26
CA ILE A 158 8.72 4.97 -2.55
C ILE A 158 9.41 5.53 -1.29
N ALA A 159 9.90 4.64 -0.41
CA ALA A 159 10.47 5.06 0.86
C ALA A 159 11.52 4.05 1.36
N PRO A 160 12.46 4.47 2.23
CA PRO A 160 13.48 3.56 2.74
C PRO A 160 12.95 2.50 3.73
N GLY A 161 11.73 2.64 4.23
CA GLY A 161 11.08 1.69 5.13
C GLY A 161 9.69 2.13 5.52
N PHE A 162 8.95 1.28 6.22
CA PHE A 162 7.53 1.51 6.53
C PHE A 162 7.31 2.78 7.37
N SER A 163 8.09 3.00 8.44
CA SER A 163 7.97 4.21 9.27
C SER A 163 8.24 5.51 8.51
N ALA A 164 9.18 5.50 7.54
CA ALA A 164 9.43 6.66 6.66
C ALA A 164 8.28 6.85 5.66
N TYR A 165 7.73 5.75 5.15
CA TYR A 165 6.54 5.78 4.30
C TYR A 165 5.33 6.39 5.03
N LEU A 166 5.07 5.97 6.29
CA LEU A 166 3.97 6.53 7.08
C LEU A 166 4.10 8.05 7.24
N GLN A 167 5.32 8.56 7.47
CA GLN A 167 5.53 10.01 7.54
C GLN A 167 5.24 10.69 6.20
N ALA A 168 5.79 10.18 5.11
CA ALA A 168 5.60 10.76 3.79
C ALA A 168 4.13 10.68 3.31
N SER A 169 3.41 9.61 3.66
CA SER A 169 1.97 9.47 3.39
C SER A 169 1.15 10.49 4.20
N ALA A 170 1.48 10.70 5.49
CA ALA A 170 0.81 11.71 6.32
C ALA A 170 1.04 13.13 5.78
N ASP A 171 2.28 13.44 5.41
CA ASP A 171 2.63 14.74 4.84
C ASP A 171 1.85 14.98 3.52
N SER A 172 1.75 13.96 2.66
CA SER A 172 1.00 14.03 1.40
C SER A 172 -0.51 14.18 1.62
N ILE A 173 -1.08 13.52 2.64
CA ILE A 173 -2.49 13.69 3.03
C ILE A 173 -2.72 15.13 3.52
N ASP A 174 -1.78 15.70 4.29
CA ASP A 174 -1.90 17.05 4.81
C ASP A 174 -1.84 18.13 3.71
N ASP A 175 -1.16 17.85 2.61
CA ASP A 175 -1.07 18.74 1.45
C ASP A 175 -2.43 18.86 0.72
N ASP A 176 -3.23 17.78 0.66
CA ASP A 176 -4.58 17.79 0.07
C ASP A 176 -5.53 16.81 0.75
N ARG A 177 -6.01 17.20 1.92
CA ARG A 177 -6.95 16.39 2.73
C ARG A 177 -8.30 16.18 2.07
N GLU A 178 -8.78 17.17 1.31
CA GLU A 178 -10.10 17.07 0.66
C GLU A 178 -10.07 16.00 -0.42
N GLU A 179 -9.04 15.98 -1.25
CA GLU A 179 -8.90 14.98 -2.30
C GLU A 179 -8.67 13.58 -1.73
N PHE A 180 -7.86 13.46 -0.68
CA PHE A 180 -7.66 12.18 0.02
C PHE A 180 -8.98 11.60 0.54
N LEU A 181 -9.86 12.44 1.12
CA LEU A 181 -11.10 11.98 1.74
C LEU A 181 -12.23 11.73 0.74
N ASN A 182 -12.27 12.48 -0.35
CA ASN A 182 -13.32 12.34 -1.37
C ASN A 182 -13.01 11.24 -2.37
N GLY A 183 -11.77 10.77 -2.43
CA GLY A 183 -11.28 9.90 -3.50
C GLY A 183 -11.24 10.65 -4.85
N PRO A 184 -10.80 10.02 -5.93
CA PRO A 184 -10.95 10.58 -7.26
C PRO A 184 -12.46 10.75 -7.51
N LEU A 185 -12.89 11.98 -7.69
CA LEU A 185 -14.27 12.32 -8.06
C LEU A 185 -14.61 11.48 -9.30
N ASP A 186 -15.61 10.62 -9.19
CA ASP A 186 -16.13 9.87 -10.32
C ASP A 186 -16.44 10.85 -11.46
N GLU A 187 -15.73 10.75 -12.57
CA GLU A 187 -16.04 11.47 -13.81
C GLU A 187 -17.42 11.09 -14.38
N GLN A 188 -18.24 10.35 -13.65
CA GLN A 188 -19.55 9.83 -14.08
C GLN A 188 -20.73 10.78 -13.84
N GLU A 189 -20.57 11.91 -13.18
CA GLU A 189 -21.68 12.89 -13.06
C GLU A 189 -21.70 14.00 -14.13
N SER A 190 -20.91 13.90 -15.19
CA SER A 190 -20.83 14.92 -16.25
C SER A 190 -21.63 14.58 -17.52
N VAL A 191 -22.54 13.61 -17.50
CA VAL A 191 -23.39 13.28 -18.65
C VAL A 191 -24.86 13.23 -18.25
N GLU A 192 -25.41 14.37 -17.83
CA GLU A 192 -26.84 14.69 -17.98
C GLU A 192 -27.05 16.20 -17.88
N LEU A 193 -26.97 16.87 -19.04
CA LEU A 193 -27.76 18.09 -19.36
C LEU A 193 -27.96 18.17 -20.86
#